data_dfe1cba1afb6e4f69694d8766dc946b0
#
_entry.id   dfe1cba1afb6e4f69694d8766dc946b0
#
_cell.length_a   1.000
_cell.length_b   1.000
_cell.length_c   1.000
_cell.angle_alpha   90.00
_cell.angle_beta   90.00
_cell.angle_gamma   90.00
#
_symmetry.space_group_name_H-M   'P 1'
#
loop_
_entity.id
_entity.type
_entity.pdbx_description
1 polymer ?
#
loop_
_entity_poly.entity_id
_entity_poly.type
_entity_poly.pdbx_seq_one_letter_code
_entity_poly.pdbx_strand_id
1 'polypeptide(L)'
;YSASLILLMAVLLLFAFAFLRSFALKAQDRAIRAEENFRYYLLTNKALPSALSMRQIVGLRFASDEEFVALAEKAVKENLTEEGIKKAIKNWKGDYYRV
;
A
#
# COMPACT_ATOMS: atom_id res chain seq x y z
N TYR A 1 -11.40 -2.33 43.84
CA TYR A 1 -11.31 -0.90 43.66
C TYR A 1 -10.11 -0.53 42.79
N SER A 2 -8.88 -0.87 43.19
CA SER A 2 -7.71 -0.66 42.38
C SER A 2 -7.71 -1.54 41.14
N ALA A 3 -8.32 -2.71 41.20
CA ALA A 3 -8.45 -3.60 40.04
C ALA A 3 -9.32 -2.98 38.95
N SER A 4 -10.36 -2.23 39.34
CA SER A 4 -11.20 -1.51 38.37
C SER A 4 -10.42 -0.42 37.65
N LEU A 5 -9.57 0.29 38.38
CA LEU A 5 -8.73 1.34 37.79
C LEU A 5 -7.69 0.76 36.84
N ILE A 6 -7.07 -0.37 37.21
CA ILE A 6 -6.10 -1.05 36.35
C ILE A 6 -6.78 -1.55 35.08
N LEU A 7 -7.98 -2.11 35.20
CA LEU A 7 -8.73 -2.57 34.05
C LEU A 7 -9.08 -1.42 33.11
N LEU A 8 -9.53 -0.29 33.68
CA LEU A 8 -9.84 0.89 32.88
C LEU A 8 -8.62 1.40 32.14
N MET A 9 -7.47 1.47 32.80
CA MET A 9 -6.22 1.87 32.16
C MET A 9 -5.81 0.92 31.06
N ALA A 10 -5.95 -0.38 31.27
CA ALA A 10 -5.65 -1.39 30.27
C ALA A 10 -6.50 -1.22 29.02
N VAL A 11 -7.81 -0.97 29.21
CA VAL A 11 -8.74 -0.75 28.09
C VAL A 11 -8.36 0.51 27.32
N LEU A 12 -8.05 1.60 28.03
CA LEU A 12 -7.65 2.85 27.41
C LEU A 12 -6.36 2.70 26.62
N LEU A 13 -5.39 1.93 27.15
CA LEU A 13 -4.14 1.67 26.43
C LEU A 13 -4.36 0.85 25.17
N LEU A 14 -5.27 -0.13 25.24
CA LEU A 14 -5.63 -0.91 24.04
C LEU A 14 -6.26 -0.05 22.96
N PHE A 15 -7.18 0.84 23.34
CA PHE A 15 -7.78 1.78 22.38
C PHE A 15 -6.74 2.71 21.79
N ALA A 16 -5.85 3.25 22.62
CA ALA A 16 -4.79 4.14 22.14
C ALA A 16 -3.87 3.41 21.17
N PHE A 17 -3.50 2.17 21.49
CA PHE A 17 -2.64 1.36 20.61
C PHE A 17 -3.31 1.09 19.27
N ALA A 18 -4.59 0.70 19.29
CA ALA A 18 -5.34 0.43 18.08
C ALA A 18 -5.49 1.68 17.23
N PHE A 19 -5.74 2.82 17.86
CA PHE A 19 -5.87 4.10 17.16
C PHE A 19 -4.54 4.50 16.49
N LEU A 20 -3.43 4.41 17.24
CA LEU A 20 -2.11 4.75 16.71
C LEU A 20 -1.72 3.84 15.56
N ARG A 21 -2.00 2.55 15.67
CA ARG A 21 -1.73 1.59 14.61
C ARG A 21 -2.53 1.91 13.36
N SER A 22 -3.82 2.20 13.50
CA SER A 22 -4.68 2.57 12.38
C SER A 22 -4.18 3.84 11.71
N PHE A 23 -3.79 4.83 12.49
CA PHE A 23 -3.25 6.08 11.98
C PHE A 23 -1.95 5.86 11.22
N ALA A 24 -1.05 5.03 11.77
CA ALA A 24 0.23 4.71 11.14
C ALA A 24 0.02 3.98 9.80
N LEU A 25 -0.93 3.05 9.74
CA LEU A 25 -1.24 2.33 8.50
C LEU A 25 -1.77 3.26 7.42
N LYS A 26 -2.63 4.21 7.79
CA LYS A 26 -3.14 5.22 6.84
C LYS A 26 -2.04 6.11 6.32
N ALA A 27 -1.11 6.53 7.19
CA ALA A 27 0.03 7.34 6.79
C ALA A 27 0.94 6.56 5.85
N GLN A 28 1.15 5.28 6.12
CA GLN A 28 1.94 4.40 5.27
C GLN A 28 1.29 4.25 3.89
N ASP A 29 -0.02 4.07 3.83
CA ASP A 29 -0.75 3.95 2.57
C ASP A 29 -0.60 5.21 1.72
N ARG A 30 -0.68 6.38 2.34
CA ARG A 30 -0.49 7.64 1.64
C ARG A 30 0.92 7.77 1.08
N ALA A 31 1.91 7.35 1.86
CA ALA A 31 3.31 7.38 1.43
C ALA A 31 3.54 6.45 0.24
N ILE A 32 3.01 5.24 0.29
CA ILE A 32 3.12 4.28 -0.81
C ILE A 32 2.47 4.84 -2.08
N ARG A 33 1.28 5.41 -1.95
CA ARG A 33 0.57 5.99 -3.09
C ARG A 33 1.35 7.14 -3.70
N ALA A 34 1.93 8.00 -2.87
CA ALA A 34 2.73 9.12 -3.34
C ALA A 34 3.98 8.65 -4.07
N GLU A 35 4.66 7.65 -3.53
CA GLU A 35 5.86 7.08 -4.14
C GLU A 35 5.55 6.46 -5.51
N GLU A 36 4.48 5.67 -5.60
CA GLU A 36 4.11 5.01 -6.84
C GLU A 36 3.58 5.99 -7.87
N ASN A 37 2.87 7.02 -7.43
CA ASN A 37 2.42 8.10 -8.30
C ASN A 37 3.61 8.84 -8.90
N PHE A 38 4.60 9.15 -8.09
CA PHE A 38 5.83 9.82 -8.54
C PHE A 38 6.61 8.93 -9.51
N ARG A 39 6.73 7.65 -9.19
CA ARG A 39 7.38 6.67 -10.06
C ARG A 39 6.71 6.59 -11.42
N TYR A 40 5.38 6.50 -11.43
CA TYR A 40 4.61 6.46 -12.66
C TYR A 40 4.82 7.74 -13.48
N TYR A 41 4.83 8.88 -12.81
CA TYR A 41 5.08 10.17 -13.46
C TYR A 41 6.46 10.22 -14.10
N LEU A 42 7.47 9.72 -13.41
CA LEU A 42 8.83 9.69 -13.96
C LEU A 42 8.94 8.80 -15.20
N LEU A 43 8.18 7.71 -15.22
CA LEU A 43 8.23 6.76 -16.34
C LEU A 43 7.38 7.18 -17.53
N THR A 44 6.26 7.85 -17.29
CA THR A 44 5.28 8.17 -18.36
C THR A 44 5.04 9.65 -18.56
N ASN A 45 5.50 10.48 -17.65
CA ASN A 45 5.19 11.91 -17.59
C ASN A 45 3.69 12.19 -17.43
N LYS A 46 2.97 11.23 -16.87
CA LYS A 46 1.54 11.32 -16.59
C LYS A 46 1.26 10.93 -15.15
N ALA A 47 0.13 11.41 -14.62
CA ALA A 47 -0.29 11.03 -13.27
C ALA A 47 -0.75 9.57 -13.24
N LEU A 48 -0.57 8.92 -12.10
CA LEU A 48 -1.07 7.57 -11.89
C LEU A 48 -2.59 7.57 -12.03
N PRO A 49 -3.19 6.57 -12.72
CA PRO A 49 -4.64 6.52 -12.87
C PRO A 49 -5.36 6.53 -11.53
N SER A 50 -6.32 7.43 -11.38
CA SER A 50 -7.11 7.56 -10.14
C SER A 50 -8.04 6.37 -9.92
N ALA A 51 -8.29 5.60 -10.97
CA ALA A 51 -9.12 4.39 -10.88
C ALA A 51 -8.45 3.26 -10.10
N LEU A 52 -7.13 3.34 -9.88
CA LEU A 52 -6.41 2.33 -9.12
C LEU A 52 -6.74 2.43 -7.63
N SER A 53 -7.14 1.30 -7.05
CA SER A 53 -7.36 1.20 -5.61
C SER A 53 -6.02 1.10 -4.88
N MET A 54 -6.05 1.35 -3.58
CA MET A 54 -4.85 1.23 -2.75
C MET A 54 -4.24 -0.17 -2.81
N ARG A 55 -5.08 -1.20 -2.82
CA ARG A 55 -4.62 -2.58 -2.91
C ARG A 55 -3.94 -2.88 -4.24
N GLN A 56 -4.47 -2.34 -5.33
CA GLN A 56 -3.85 -2.47 -6.64
C GLN A 56 -2.48 -1.80 -6.67
N ILE A 57 -2.37 -0.62 -6.08
CA ILE A 57 -1.11 0.10 -6.00
C ILE A 57 -0.08 -0.69 -5.19
N VAL A 58 -0.50 -1.29 -4.07
CA VAL A 58 0.39 -2.14 -3.26
C VAL A 58 0.90 -3.33 -4.08
N GLY A 59 0.03 -3.96 -4.86
CA GLY A 59 0.43 -5.05 -5.75
C GLY A 59 1.42 -4.59 -6.80
N LEU A 60 1.16 -3.45 -7.43
CA LEU A 60 2.03 -2.88 -8.46
C LEU A 60 3.40 -2.48 -7.95
N ARG A 61 3.51 -2.19 -6.66
CA ARG A 61 4.78 -1.80 -6.03
C ARG A 61 5.88 -2.84 -6.26
N PHE A 62 5.52 -4.10 -6.38
CA PHE A 62 6.48 -5.19 -6.57
C PHE A 62 6.91 -5.37 -8.02
N ALA A 63 6.27 -4.68 -8.96
CA ALA A 63 6.64 -4.76 -10.37
C ALA A 63 7.91 -3.96 -10.65
N SER A 64 8.74 -4.47 -11.58
CA SER A 64 9.88 -3.70 -12.07
C SER A 64 9.39 -2.48 -12.86
N ASP A 65 10.28 -1.51 -13.07
CA ASP A 65 9.92 -0.30 -13.81
C ASP A 65 9.45 -0.63 -15.23
N GLU A 66 10.01 -1.67 -15.82
CA GLU A 66 9.66 -2.08 -17.18
C GLU A 66 8.22 -2.58 -17.28
N GLU A 67 7.74 -3.26 -16.23
CA GLU A 67 6.40 -3.83 -16.20
C GLU A 67 5.36 -2.91 -15.56
N PHE A 68 5.80 -1.96 -14.75
CA PHE A 68 4.91 -1.17 -13.91
C PHE A 68 3.83 -0.45 -14.70
N VAL A 69 4.22 0.25 -15.76
CA VAL A 69 3.29 1.05 -16.57
C VAL A 69 2.26 0.15 -17.24
N ALA A 70 2.71 -0.93 -17.87
CA ALA A 70 1.83 -1.87 -18.56
C ALA A 70 0.87 -2.55 -17.58
N LEU A 71 1.37 -2.96 -16.41
CA LEU A 71 0.54 -3.58 -15.38
C LEU A 71 -0.46 -2.60 -14.77
N ALA A 72 -0.08 -1.33 -14.59
CA ALA A 72 -0.98 -0.32 -14.08
C ALA A 72 -2.16 -0.12 -15.04
N GLU A 73 -1.90 -0.03 -16.32
CA GLU A 73 -2.94 0.11 -17.33
C GLU A 73 -3.82 -1.13 -17.39
N LYS A 74 -3.21 -2.31 -17.33
CA LYS A 74 -3.93 -3.58 -17.33
C LYS A 74 -4.81 -3.72 -16.10
N ALA A 75 -4.32 -3.31 -14.93
CA ALA A 75 -5.07 -3.35 -13.69
C ALA A 75 -6.33 -2.49 -13.76
N VAL A 76 -6.23 -1.31 -14.35
CA VAL A 76 -7.38 -0.43 -14.55
C VAL A 76 -8.37 -1.03 -15.54
N LYS A 77 -7.87 -1.52 -16.67
CA LYS A 77 -8.71 -2.02 -17.76
C LYS A 77 -9.43 -3.31 -17.38
N GLU A 78 -8.74 -4.22 -16.70
CA GLU A 78 -9.26 -5.54 -16.35
C GLU A 78 -9.71 -5.63 -14.90
N ASN A 79 -9.57 -4.55 -14.13
CA ASN A 79 -9.92 -4.49 -12.72
C ASN A 79 -9.27 -5.62 -11.92
N LEU A 80 -7.98 -5.78 -12.06
CA LEU A 80 -7.22 -6.84 -11.40
C LEU A 80 -7.20 -6.66 -9.89
N THR A 81 -7.24 -7.78 -9.16
CA THR A 81 -7.05 -7.79 -7.72
C THR A 81 -5.56 -7.66 -7.40
N GLU A 82 -5.24 -7.40 -6.13
CA GLU A 82 -3.85 -7.36 -5.67
C GLU A 82 -3.13 -8.67 -6.01
N GLU A 83 -3.79 -9.80 -5.74
CA GLU A 83 -3.21 -11.11 -6.06
C GLU A 83 -3.05 -11.32 -7.56
N GLY A 84 -4.02 -10.86 -8.35
CA GLY A 84 -3.96 -10.93 -9.80
C GLY A 84 -2.79 -10.16 -10.36
N ILE A 85 -2.54 -8.97 -9.81
CA ILE A 85 -1.41 -8.14 -10.19
C ILE A 85 -0.09 -8.84 -9.82
N LYS A 86 0.01 -9.36 -8.60
CA LYS A 86 1.21 -10.06 -8.16
C LYS A 86 1.52 -11.28 -9.02
N LYS A 87 0.50 -12.03 -9.43
CA LYS A 87 0.69 -13.18 -10.31
C LYS A 87 1.11 -12.78 -11.72
N ALA A 88 0.72 -11.61 -12.17
CA ALA A 88 1.08 -11.11 -13.49
C ALA A 88 2.50 -10.56 -13.55
N ILE A 89 3.12 -10.28 -12.42
CA ILE A 89 4.48 -9.75 -12.38
C ILE A 89 5.47 -10.85 -12.76
N LYS A 90 6.25 -10.59 -13.80
CA LYS A 90 7.30 -11.50 -14.27
C LYS A 90 8.64 -11.20 -13.63
N ASN A 91 8.96 -9.91 -13.51
CA ASN A 91 10.21 -9.45 -12.92
C ASN A 91 9.89 -8.72 -11.63
N TRP A 92 10.00 -9.41 -10.51
CA TRP A 92 9.76 -8.79 -9.22
C TRP A 92 10.84 -7.78 -8.93
N LYS A 93 10.40 -6.59 -8.51
CA LYS A 93 11.28 -5.63 -7.90
C LYS A 93 11.67 -6.22 -6.56
N GLY A 94 12.91 -6.63 -6.45
CA GLY A 94 13.33 -7.47 -5.35
C GLY A 94 13.16 -6.86 -3.98
N ASP A 95 12.97 -7.73 -3.00
CA ASP A 95 12.98 -7.38 -1.58
C ASP A 95 14.39 -7.08 -1.08
N TYR A 96 15.32 -6.85 -2.00
CA TYR A 96 16.74 -6.67 -1.69
C TYR A 96 17.00 -5.46 -0.80
N TYR A 97 16.14 -4.47 -0.85
CA TYR A 97 16.27 -3.25 -0.09
C TYR A 97 15.46 -3.25 1.19
N ARG A 98 14.87 -4.37 1.45
CA ARG A 98 14.06 -4.57 2.63
C ARG A 98 14.95 -5.09 3.74
N VAL A 99 15.52 -4.19 4.42
CA VAL A 99 16.40 -4.56 5.53
C VAL A 99 15.78 -4.16 6.85
#